data_77781eb0481413eafc1edac6e2fc2350
#
_entry.id   77781eb0481413eafc1edac6e2fc2350
#
_cell.length_a   1.000
_cell.length_b   1.000
_cell.length_c   1.000
_cell.angle_alpha   90.00
_cell.angle_beta   90.00
_cell.angle_gamma   90.00
#
_symmetry.space_group_name_H-M   'P 1'
#
loop_
_entity.id
_entity.type
_entity.pdbx_description
1 polymer ?
#
loop_
_entity_poly.entity_id
_entity_poly.type
_entity_poly.pdbx_seq_one_letter_code
_entity_poly.pdbx_strand_id
1 'polypeptide(L)'
;EGAVILSPDGWMCAALGRGDRARLPGDPEWHADAPDADRLAAFDSYVSYAGRWRIEAGRLITKVEFALNPSWVGGEQVRDVEILADGTLRLVVTRTWPNGEDVSVWVDWHRAD
;
A
#
# COMPACT_ATOMS: atom_id res chain seq x y z
N GLU A 1 7.23 -5.44 2.90
CA GLU A 1 7.90 -4.55 3.85
C GLU A 1 7.63 -3.10 3.51
N GLY A 2 7.46 -2.27 4.51
CA GLY A 2 7.19 -0.88 4.25
C GLY A 2 6.85 -0.09 5.49
N ALA A 3 6.17 1.03 5.27
CA ALA A 3 5.73 1.90 6.34
C ALA A 3 4.36 2.49 6.01
N VAL A 4 3.59 2.75 7.04
CA VAL A 4 2.38 3.55 6.96
C VAL A 4 2.50 4.66 8.01
N ILE A 5 2.20 5.88 7.60
CA ILE A 5 2.21 7.03 8.47
C ILE A 5 0.81 7.63 8.48
N LEU A 6 0.25 7.76 9.67
CA LEU A 6 -1.06 8.35 9.88
C LEU A 6 -0.87 9.57 10.77
N SER A 7 -1.09 10.73 10.20
CA SER A 7 -0.94 11.99 10.91
C SER A 7 -2.25 12.38 11.61
N PRO A 8 -2.21 12.91 12.83
CA PRO A 8 -3.44 13.30 13.53
C PRO A 8 -4.27 14.36 12.80
N ASP A 9 -3.67 15.13 11.90
CA ASP A 9 -4.37 16.15 11.11
C ASP A 9 -5.07 15.59 9.87
N GLY A 10 -5.08 14.26 9.69
CA GLY A 10 -5.84 13.61 8.65
C GLY A 10 -5.09 13.26 7.38
N TRP A 11 -3.77 13.41 7.35
CA TRP A 11 -2.95 12.94 6.23
C TRP A 11 -2.39 11.56 6.51
N MET A 12 -2.27 10.77 5.47
CA MET A 12 -1.61 9.47 5.55
C MET A 12 -0.76 9.22 4.32
N CYS A 13 0.24 8.36 4.51
CA CYS A 13 1.07 7.87 3.41
C CYS A 13 1.40 6.41 3.68
N ALA A 14 1.27 5.58 2.66
CA ALA A 14 1.65 4.18 2.73
C ALA A 14 2.66 3.86 1.64
N ALA A 15 3.67 3.11 2.00
CA ALA A 15 4.69 2.63 1.07
C ALA A 15 4.99 1.17 1.42
N LEU A 16 4.76 0.28 0.47
CA LEU A 16 4.87 -1.16 0.70
C LEU A 16 5.52 -1.82 -0.50
N GLY A 17 6.63 -2.50 -0.28
CA GLY A 17 7.33 -3.26 -1.30
C GLY A 17 7.46 -4.73 -0.91
N ARG A 18 7.61 -5.60 -1.90
CA ARG A 18 7.95 -7.00 -1.64
C ARG A 18 9.34 -7.07 -1.04
N GLY A 19 9.55 -8.00 -0.10
CA GLY A 19 10.84 -8.14 0.56
C GLY A 19 11.95 -8.67 -0.36
N ASP A 20 11.56 -9.26 -1.49
CA ASP A 20 12.49 -9.86 -2.46
C ASP A 20 12.79 -8.96 -3.67
N ARG A 21 12.51 -7.66 -3.56
CA ARG A 21 12.75 -6.75 -4.68
C ARG A 21 14.23 -6.70 -5.04
N ALA A 22 14.50 -6.92 -6.34
CA ALA A 22 15.86 -6.84 -6.87
C ALA A 22 16.26 -5.38 -7.12
N ARG A 23 17.55 -5.09 -6.95
CA ARG A 23 18.10 -3.82 -7.41
C ARG A 23 18.06 -3.78 -8.93
N LEU A 24 17.93 -2.58 -9.48
CA LEU A 24 17.99 -2.43 -10.95
C LEU A 24 19.40 -2.73 -11.45
N PRO A 25 19.54 -3.44 -12.59
CA PRO A 25 20.85 -3.77 -13.12
C PRO A 25 21.72 -2.52 -13.34
N GLY A 26 22.98 -2.60 -12.91
CA GLY A 26 23.91 -1.48 -13.02
C GLY A 26 23.70 -0.35 -12.01
N ASP A 27 22.75 -0.51 -11.08
CA ASP A 27 22.42 0.50 -10.06
C ASP A 27 22.28 1.92 -10.63
N PRO A 28 21.45 2.13 -11.67
CA PRO A 28 21.31 3.45 -12.26
C PRO A 28 20.71 4.44 -11.25
N GLU A 29 21.18 5.66 -11.27
CA GLU A 29 20.61 6.74 -10.44
C GLU A 29 19.16 7.01 -10.84
N TRP A 30 18.87 6.97 -12.13
CA TRP A 30 17.52 7.12 -12.66
C TRP A 30 16.97 5.79 -13.13
N HIS A 31 15.81 5.42 -12.64
CA HIS A 31 15.14 4.17 -13.03
C HIS A 31 14.91 4.08 -14.54
N ALA A 32 14.76 5.22 -15.22
CA ALA A 32 14.55 5.26 -16.66
C ALA A 32 15.75 4.71 -17.47
N ASP A 33 16.93 4.63 -16.86
CA ASP A 33 18.13 4.09 -17.51
C ASP A 33 18.21 2.55 -17.41
N ALA A 34 17.31 1.92 -16.66
CA ALA A 34 17.24 0.48 -16.56
C ALA A 34 16.44 -0.13 -17.72
N PRO A 35 16.67 -1.43 -18.05
CA PRO A 35 15.86 -2.12 -19.05
C PRO A 35 14.37 -2.12 -18.71
N ASP A 36 13.51 -2.13 -19.72
CA ASP A 36 12.06 -2.05 -19.55
C ASP A 36 11.49 -3.16 -18.64
N ALA A 37 11.96 -4.39 -18.83
CA ALA A 37 11.48 -5.53 -18.03
C ALA A 37 11.79 -5.34 -16.54
N ASP A 38 12.96 -4.78 -16.22
CA ASP A 38 13.35 -4.54 -14.83
C ASP A 38 12.57 -3.38 -14.21
N ARG A 39 12.27 -2.36 -15.00
CA ARG A 39 11.41 -1.26 -14.55
C ARG A 39 9.99 -1.73 -14.28
N LEU A 40 9.46 -2.59 -15.15
CA LEU A 40 8.13 -3.17 -14.96
C LEU A 40 8.07 -4.02 -13.68
N ALA A 41 9.07 -4.86 -13.47
CA ALA A 41 9.15 -5.67 -12.25
C ALA A 41 9.25 -4.81 -10.99
N ALA A 42 9.99 -3.71 -11.05
CA ALA A 42 10.10 -2.77 -9.93
C ALA A 42 8.75 -2.09 -9.64
N PHE A 43 8.03 -1.68 -10.69
CA PHE A 43 6.69 -1.09 -10.54
C PHE A 43 5.72 -2.08 -9.93
N ASP A 44 5.70 -3.32 -10.43
CA ASP A 44 4.73 -4.34 -10.01
C ASP A 44 4.99 -4.85 -8.58
N SER A 45 6.18 -4.63 -8.05
CA SER A 45 6.57 -5.10 -6.71
C SER A 45 6.46 -4.03 -5.63
N TYR A 46 5.84 -2.91 -5.92
CA TYR A 46 5.72 -1.80 -4.99
C TYR A 46 4.32 -1.17 -5.05
N VAL A 47 3.88 -0.67 -3.90
CA VAL A 47 2.63 0.09 -3.79
C VAL A 47 2.91 1.33 -2.94
N SER A 48 2.45 2.47 -3.41
CA SER A 48 2.47 3.67 -2.58
C SER A 48 1.28 4.55 -2.91
N TYR A 49 0.72 5.16 -1.89
CA TYR A 49 -0.33 6.16 -2.05
C TYR A 49 -0.38 7.06 -0.82
N ALA A 50 -0.92 8.23 -1.03
CA ALA A 50 -1.07 9.23 0.03
C ALA A 50 -2.37 9.99 -0.17
N GLY A 51 -2.94 10.50 0.91
CA GLY A 51 -4.14 11.27 0.86
C GLY A 51 -4.74 11.53 2.24
N ARG A 52 -6.01 11.84 2.26
CA ARG A 52 -6.76 12.11 3.50
C ARG A 52 -7.36 10.82 4.02
N TRP A 53 -7.17 10.57 5.32
CA TRP A 53 -7.71 9.38 5.95
C TRP A 53 -8.80 9.71 6.96
N ARG A 54 -9.70 8.76 7.14
CA ARG A 54 -10.72 8.79 8.17
C ARG A 54 -11.06 7.35 8.58
N ILE A 55 -11.66 7.23 9.74
CA ILE A 55 -12.20 5.95 10.22
C ILE A 55 -13.72 6.03 10.17
N GLU A 56 -14.34 5.06 9.50
CA GLU A 56 -15.79 4.91 9.45
C GLU A 56 -16.15 3.44 9.59
N ALA A 57 -17.01 3.12 10.54
CA ALA A 57 -17.55 1.76 10.74
C ALA A 57 -16.45 0.68 10.80
N GLY A 58 -15.35 0.97 11.51
CA GLY A 58 -14.26 0.03 11.67
C GLY A 58 -13.33 -0.08 10.45
N ARG A 59 -13.42 0.86 9.52
CA ARG A 59 -12.61 0.88 8.31
C ARG A 59 -11.72 2.11 8.25
N LEU A 60 -10.50 1.90 7.79
CA LEU A 60 -9.62 2.98 7.41
C LEU A 60 -9.87 3.30 5.94
N ILE A 61 -10.32 4.52 5.67
CA ILE A 61 -10.64 4.97 4.32
C ILE A 61 -9.71 6.11 3.96
N THR A 62 -8.99 5.95 2.86
CA THR A 62 -8.08 6.98 2.36
C THR A 62 -8.60 7.51 1.04
N LYS A 63 -8.89 8.82 1.01
CA LYS A 63 -9.15 9.54 -0.25
C LYS A 63 -7.79 9.80 -0.90
N VAL A 64 -7.52 9.11 -2.00
CA VAL A 64 -6.20 9.11 -2.61
C VAL A 64 -5.99 10.38 -3.42
N GLU A 65 -4.88 11.08 -3.14
CA GLU A 65 -4.46 12.27 -3.88
C GLU A 65 -3.20 12.02 -4.69
N PHE A 66 -2.34 11.11 -4.22
CA PHE A 66 -1.10 10.71 -4.91
C PHE A 66 -0.95 9.21 -4.84
N ALA A 67 -0.53 8.58 -5.91
CA ALA A 67 -0.32 7.14 -5.93
C ALA A 67 0.64 6.72 -7.02
N LEU A 68 1.36 5.61 -6.78
CA LEU A 68 2.16 4.96 -7.81
C LEU A 68 1.28 4.51 -8.98
N ASN A 69 0.13 3.88 -8.66
CA ASN A 69 -0.86 3.55 -9.67
C ASN A 69 -1.74 4.77 -9.91
N PRO A 70 -1.62 5.43 -11.07
CA PRO A 70 -2.35 6.67 -11.34
C PRO A 70 -3.87 6.49 -11.37
N SER A 71 -4.34 5.26 -11.56
CA SER A 71 -5.79 4.97 -11.58
C SER A 71 -6.43 5.07 -10.20
N TRP A 72 -5.64 5.10 -9.13
CA TRP A 72 -6.16 5.22 -7.77
C TRP A 72 -6.43 6.67 -7.36
N VAL A 73 -5.86 7.63 -8.07
CA VAL A 73 -6.02 9.05 -7.74
C VAL A 73 -7.46 9.48 -7.90
N GLY A 74 -8.02 10.12 -6.88
CA GLY A 74 -9.41 10.55 -6.84
C GLY A 74 -10.38 9.52 -6.30
N GLY A 75 -9.95 8.27 -6.14
CA GLY A 75 -10.74 7.21 -5.53
C GLY A 75 -10.44 7.02 -4.06
N GLU A 76 -10.98 5.95 -3.51
CA GLU A 76 -10.78 5.60 -2.10
C GLU A 76 -10.16 4.22 -1.97
N GLN A 77 -9.20 4.10 -1.05
CA GLN A 77 -8.68 2.81 -0.60
C GLN A 77 -9.30 2.49 0.74
N VAL A 78 -10.01 1.36 0.81
CA VAL A 78 -10.76 0.96 1.99
C VAL A 78 -10.12 -0.29 2.58
N ARG A 79 -9.84 -0.25 3.88
CA ARG A 79 -9.25 -1.38 4.61
C ARG A 79 -10.03 -1.61 5.89
N ASP A 80 -10.42 -2.85 6.15
CA ASP A 80 -10.95 -3.20 7.46
C ASP A 80 -9.84 -3.15 8.49
N VAL A 81 -10.14 -2.62 9.67
CA VAL A 81 -9.15 -2.41 10.74
C VAL A 81 -9.35 -3.44 11.83
N GLU A 82 -8.28 -4.14 12.17
CA GLU A 82 -8.23 -5.00 13.34
C GLU A 82 -7.03 -4.60 14.20
N ILE A 83 -7.27 -4.44 15.50
CA ILE A 83 -6.19 -4.27 16.45
C ILE A 83 -6.03 -5.58 17.20
N LEU A 84 -4.88 -6.23 17.01
CA LEU A 84 -4.61 -7.50 17.65
C LEU A 84 -4.24 -7.32 19.12
N ALA A 85 -4.26 -8.42 19.89
CA ALA A 85 -4.03 -8.37 21.34
C ALA A 85 -2.68 -7.78 21.73
N ASP A 86 -1.67 -7.91 20.86
CA ASP A 86 -0.32 -7.36 21.07
C ASP A 86 -0.16 -5.91 20.60
N GLY A 87 -1.24 -5.28 20.11
CA GLY A 87 -1.21 -3.93 19.57
C GLY A 87 -0.91 -3.82 18.09
N THR A 88 -0.68 -4.95 17.40
CA THR A 88 -0.48 -4.95 15.94
C THR A 88 -1.71 -4.42 15.25
N LEU A 89 -1.49 -3.52 14.29
CA LEU A 89 -2.55 -3.02 13.41
C LEU A 89 -2.62 -3.91 12.17
N ARG A 90 -3.75 -4.57 12.00
CA ARG A 90 -4.00 -5.38 10.79
C ARG A 90 -4.97 -4.65 9.89
N LEU A 91 -4.54 -4.40 8.66
CA LEU A 91 -5.38 -3.81 7.62
C LEU A 91 -5.73 -4.89 6.60
N VAL A 92 -7.04 -5.09 6.40
CA VAL A 92 -7.54 -6.19 5.57
C VAL A 92 -8.28 -5.63 4.36
N VAL A 93 -8.00 -6.18 3.19
CA VAL A 93 -8.79 -5.93 1.99
C VAL A 93 -9.37 -7.26 1.50
N THR A 94 -10.66 -7.26 1.20
CA THR A 94 -11.33 -8.40 0.60
C THR A 94 -11.68 -8.08 -0.86
N ARG A 95 -11.32 -8.97 -1.76
CA ARG A 95 -11.65 -8.86 -3.18
C ARG A 95 -12.51 -10.05 -3.58
N THR A 96 -13.50 -9.77 -4.42
CA THR A 96 -14.31 -10.81 -5.06
C THR A 96 -13.78 -11.05 -6.47
N TRP A 97 -13.36 -12.28 -6.75
CA TRP A 97 -12.92 -12.67 -8.09
C TRP A 97 -14.12 -12.82 -9.02
N PRO A 98 -13.91 -12.76 -10.35
CA PRO A 98 -15.00 -12.96 -11.33
C PRO A 98 -15.78 -14.27 -11.18
N ASN A 99 -15.16 -15.30 -10.58
CA ASN A 99 -15.82 -16.59 -10.31
C ASN A 99 -16.68 -16.58 -9.05
N GLY A 100 -16.78 -15.44 -8.35
CA GLY A 100 -17.56 -15.31 -7.12
C GLY A 100 -16.81 -15.64 -5.83
N GLU A 101 -15.55 -16.07 -5.91
CA GLU A 101 -14.74 -16.34 -4.73
C GLU A 101 -14.24 -15.04 -4.09
N ASP A 102 -14.35 -14.98 -2.76
CA ASP A 102 -13.78 -13.87 -1.99
C ASP A 102 -12.38 -14.25 -1.52
N VAL A 103 -11.44 -13.33 -1.72
CA VAL A 103 -10.06 -13.47 -1.26
C VAL A 103 -9.74 -12.30 -0.36
N SER A 104 -9.31 -12.58 0.87
CA SER A 104 -8.85 -11.56 1.80
C SER A 104 -7.34 -11.56 1.87
N VAL A 105 -6.78 -10.37 1.76
CA VAL A 105 -5.34 -10.11 1.91
C VAL A 105 -5.19 -9.11 3.05
N TRP A 106 -4.19 -9.33 3.89
CA TRP A 106 -3.93 -8.39 4.98
C TRP A 106 -2.46 -8.05 5.11
N VAL A 107 -2.20 -6.90 5.72
CA VAL A 107 -0.87 -6.44 6.09
C VAL A 107 -0.88 -6.08 7.57
N ASP A 108 0.10 -6.60 8.28
CA ASP A 108 0.27 -6.32 9.70
C ASP A 108 1.34 -5.24 9.89
N TRP A 109 0.99 -4.24 10.67
CA TRP A 109 1.86 -3.10 10.94
C TRP A 109 2.18 -3.03 12.42
N HIS A 110 3.45 -2.90 12.73
CA HIS A 110 3.93 -2.73 14.09
C HIS A 110 4.34 -1.28 14.30
N ARG A 111 4.08 -0.77 15.50
CA ARG A 111 4.49 0.59 15.82
C ARG A 111 6.00 0.70 15.76
N ALA A 112 6.49 1.74 15.10
CA ALA A 112 7.90 2.07 15.08
C ALA A 112 8.23 2.87 16.37
N ASP A 113 9.26 2.45 17.07
CA ASP A 113 9.68 3.09 18.32
C ASP A 113 10.83 4.07 18.11
#